data_4f4fcaf6c40413df9c4c32f05157593d
#
_entry.id   4f4fcaf6c40413df9c4c32f05157593d
#
_cell.length_a   1.000
_cell.length_b   1.000
_cell.length_c   1.000
_cell.angle_alpha   90.00
_cell.angle_beta   90.00
_cell.angle_gamma   90.00
#
_symmetry.space_group_name_H-M   'P 1'
#
loop_
_entity.id
_entity.type
_entity.pdbx_description
1 polymer ?
#
loop_
_entity_poly.entity_id
_entity_poly.type
_entity_poly.pdbx_seq_one_letter_code
_entity_poly.pdbx_strand_id
1 'polypeptide(L)'
;MKLPVFAGISGALLVGVFTLTGAQALDRPGTIRITDSELRHAHVDAGPAGKSIGDLDVYTVLLYNKGIRAKAIGRATMTCTAVGASGQSCTATYFLPKGAIVTQGVINSRFIYELAVVGGTGLYGNVRGTLTVTSLNRTSSRELLVFRLSV
;
A
#
# COMPACT_ATOMS: atom_id res chain seq x y z
N MET A 1 23.37 17.33 74.87
CA MET A 1 23.11 17.83 73.54
C MET A 1 23.39 16.68 72.52
N LYS A 2 22.35 15.99 72.04
CA LYS A 2 22.51 14.84 71.11
C LYS A 2 21.98 15.30 69.76
N LEU A 3 22.85 15.27 68.71
CA LEU A 3 22.48 15.54 67.31
C LEU A 3 21.86 14.28 66.67
N PRO A 4 20.80 14.41 65.86
CA PRO A 4 20.28 13.28 65.12
C PRO A 4 21.04 13.05 63.81
N VAL A 5 21.33 11.78 63.55
CA VAL A 5 21.90 11.28 62.29
C VAL A 5 20.79 11.22 61.24
N PHE A 6 20.94 11.93 60.12
CA PHE A 6 20.10 11.78 58.94
C PHE A 6 20.57 10.58 58.10
N ALA A 7 19.70 9.57 58.01
CA ALA A 7 19.87 8.47 57.08
C ALA A 7 19.42 8.90 55.65
N GLY A 8 20.36 8.94 54.73
CA GLY A 8 20.08 9.23 53.31
C GLY A 8 19.42 8.02 52.62
N ILE A 9 18.25 8.23 52.05
CA ILE A 9 17.57 7.26 51.23
C ILE A 9 18.09 7.41 49.77
N SER A 10 18.93 6.47 49.35
CA SER A 10 19.38 6.34 47.94
C SER A 10 18.25 5.74 47.12
N GLY A 11 17.49 6.56 46.39
CA GLY A 11 16.52 6.12 45.41
C GLY A 11 17.24 5.61 44.14
N ALA A 12 17.18 4.33 43.89
CA ALA A 12 17.64 3.74 42.63
C ALA A 12 16.58 4.05 41.52
N LEU A 13 16.94 4.90 40.56
CA LEU A 13 16.17 5.13 39.33
C LEU A 13 16.31 3.90 38.44
N LEU A 14 15.27 3.07 38.37
CA LEU A 14 15.11 2.02 37.36
C LEU A 14 14.77 2.67 36.02
N VAL A 15 15.77 2.85 35.16
CA VAL A 15 15.57 3.21 33.76
C VAL A 15 15.06 1.97 33.02
N GLY A 16 13.74 1.90 32.82
CA GLY A 16 13.13 0.86 31.99
C GLY A 16 13.55 1.06 30.53
N VAL A 17 14.38 0.15 30.00
CA VAL A 17 14.69 0.10 28.60
C VAL A 17 13.47 -0.48 27.88
N PHE A 18 12.66 0.39 27.29
CA PHE A 18 11.61 -0.02 26.34
C PHE A 18 12.29 -0.47 25.04
N THR A 19 12.44 -1.76 24.84
CA THR A 19 12.83 -2.33 23.54
C THR A 19 11.64 -2.17 22.60
N LEU A 20 11.66 -1.14 21.76
CA LEU A 20 10.77 -1.03 20.61
C LEU A 20 11.10 -2.20 19.66
N THR A 21 10.30 -3.26 19.70
CA THR A 21 10.32 -4.29 18.66
C THR A 21 9.83 -3.64 17.36
N GLY A 22 10.77 -3.05 16.62
CA GLY A 22 10.49 -2.52 15.29
C GLY A 22 9.95 -3.65 14.41
N ALA A 23 8.89 -3.38 13.65
CA ALA A 23 8.42 -4.32 12.65
C ALA A 23 9.58 -4.63 11.70
N GLN A 24 10.02 -5.90 11.67
CA GLN A 24 11.10 -6.33 10.79
C GLN A 24 10.64 -6.20 9.35
N ALA A 25 11.40 -5.47 8.55
CA ALA A 25 11.20 -5.40 7.11
C ALA A 25 11.51 -6.77 6.46
N LEU A 26 11.05 -6.97 5.22
CA LEU A 26 11.46 -8.14 4.43
C LEU A 26 12.99 -8.12 4.26
N ASP A 27 13.60 -9.27 4.46
CA ASP A 27 15.05 -9.50 4.31
C ASP A 27 15.39 -10.25 3.01
N ARG A 28 14.37 -10.69 2.26
CA ARG A 28 14.51 -11.50 1.03
C ARG A 28 13.49 -11.11 -0.02
N PRO A 29 13.81 -11.33 -1.29
CA PRO A 29 12.84 -11.23 -2.39
C PRO A 29 11.61 -12.09 -2.14
N GLY A 30 10.44 -11.60 -2.51
CA GLY A 30 9.18 -12.30 -2.28
C GLY A 30 8.14 -12.04 -3.37
N THR A 31 7.16 -12.93 -3.46
CA THR A 31 6.02 -12.76 -4.35
C THR A 31 4.72 -12.80 -3.55
N ILE A 32 3.88 -11.78 -3.75
CA ILE A 32 2.53 -11.71 -3.19
C ILE A 32 1.53 -11.83 -4.33
N ARG A 33 0.58 -12.74 -4.22
CA ARG A 33 -0.53 -12.91 -5.16
C ARG A 33 -1.84 -12.69 -4.44
N ILE A 34 -2.60 -11.70 -4.86
CA ILE A 34 -3.91 -11.34 -4.31
C ILE A 34 -4.84 -11.00 -5.46
N THR A 35 -6.13 -11.01 -5.19
CA THR A 35 -7.14 -10.47 -6.10
C THR A 35 -7.78 -9.25 -5.49
N ASP A 36 -8.32 -8.40 -6.32
CA ASP A 36 -9.10 -7.27 -5.86
C ASP A 36 -10.53 -7.26 -6.42
N SER A 37 -11.30 -6.34 -5.89
CA SER A 37 -12.62 -5.98 -6.40
C SER A 37 -12.87 -4.51 -6.14
N GLU A 38 -13.26 -3.79 -7.17
CA GLU A 38 -13.64 -2.38 -7.05
C GLU A 38 -14.80 -2.22 -6.06
N LEU A 39 -14.61 -1.31 -5.11
CA LEU A 39 -15.61 -0.90 -4.13
C LEU A 39 -16.23 0.45 -4.50
N ARG A 40 -15.40 1.37 -5.00
CA ARG A 40 -15.80 2.74 -5.36
C ARG A 40 -14.89 3.29 -6.45
N HIS A 41 -15.51 4.02 -7.37
CA HIS A 41 -14.83 4.87 -8.35
C HIS A 41 -15.41 6.28 -8.28
N ALA A 42 -14.56 7.29 -8.35
CA ALA A 42 -14.91 8.69 -8.50
C ALA A 42 -14.10 9.29 -9.65
N HIS A 43 -14.78 10.08 -10.49
CA HIS A 43 -14.17 10.78 -11.61
C HIS A 43 -14.32 12.29 -11.43
N VAL A 44 -13.26 13.05 -11.73
CA VAL A 44 -13.25 14.51 -11.76
C VAL A 44 -12.82 14.94 -13.14
N ASP A 45 -13.70 15.57 -13.86
CA ASP A 45 -13.45 16.24 -15.14
C ASP A 45 -12.76 17.58 -14.86
N ALA A 46 -11.47 17.70 -15.18
CA ALA A 46 -10.64 18.84 -14.82
C ALA A 46 -10.41 19.80 -15.99
N GLY A 47 -10.92 19.50 -17.18
CA GLY A 47 -10.69 20.27 -18.40
C GLY A 47 -11.97 20.61 -19.16
N PRO A 48 -11.90 20.71 -20.50
CA PRO A 48 -13.08 20.78 -21.35
C PRO A 48 -13.95 19.55 -21.16
N ALA A 49 -15.27 19.71 -21.22
CA ALA A 49 -16.23 18.64 -21.00
C ALA A 49 -15.89 17.36 -21.79
N GLY A 50 -15.82 16.23 -21.10
CA GLY A 50 -15.43 14.93 -21.64
C GLY A 50 -13.95 14.59 -21.34
N LYS A 51 -13.51 13.46 -21.87
CA LYS A 51 -12.18 12.93 -21.54
C LYS A 51 -11.06 13.86 -22.00
N SER A 52 -10.31 14.40 -21.06
CA SER A 52 -9.22 15.34 -21.30
C SER A 52 -7.97 15.03 -20.46
N ILE A 53 -6.82 15.66 -20.84
CA ILE A 53 -5.61 15.61 -20.03
C ILE A 53 -5.86 16.36 -18.71
N GLY A 54 -5.47 15.75 -17.61
CA GLY A 54 -5.67 16.29 -16.27
C GLY A 54 -6.89 15.71 -15.54
N ASP A 55 -7.80 15.01 -16.23
CA ASP A 55 -8.89 14.30 -15.58
C ASP A 55 -8.37 13.32 -14.53
N LEU A 56 -9.07 13.26 -13.42
CA LEU A 56 -8.67 12.48 -12.27
C LEU A 56 -9.66 11.36 -11.98
N ASP A 57 -9.16 10.14 -11.90
CA ASP A 57 -9.90 8.98 -11.42
C ASP A 57 -9.37 8.52 -10.07
N VAL A 58 -10.27 8.30 -9.11
CA VAL A 58 -9.93 7.78 -7.78
C VAL A 58 -10.68 6.48 -7.56
N TYR A 59 -9.92 5.41 -7.34
CA TYR A 59 -10.44 4.06 -7.09
C TYR A 59 -10.19 3.65 -5.65
N THR A 60 -11.16 2.97 -5.05
CA THR A 60 -10.99 2.21 -3.81
C THR A 60 -11.36 0.78 -4.11
N VAL A 61 -10.46 -0.16 -3.76
CA VAL A 61 -10.65 -1.59 -3.98
C VAL A 61 -10.47 -2.37 -2.69
N LEU A 62 -11.16 -3.50 -2.57
CA LEU A 62 -10.96 -4.48 -1.51
C LEU A 62 -10.02 -5.57 -2.01
N LEU A 63 -9.13 -6.04 -1.13
CA LEU A 63 -8.08 -7.03 -1.42
C LEU A 63 -8.40 -8.37 -0.79
N TYR A 64 -8.10 -9.48 -1.51
CA TYR A 64 -8.44 -10.85 -1.10
C TYR A 64 -7.30 -11.82 -1.39
N ASN A 65 -7.07 -12.79 -0.49
CA ASN A 65 -6.06 -13.86 -0.67
C ASN A 65 -6.48 -14.95 -1.66
N LYS A 66 -7.78 -15.30 -1.70
CA LYS A 66 -8.29 -16.49 -2.39
C LYS A 66 -9.55 -16.15 -3.14
N GLY A 67 -9.88 -15.41 -3.82
CA GLY A 67 -11.17 -15.12 -4.44
C GLY A 67 -12.11 -14.34 -3.52
N ILE A 68 -13.05 -13.68 -4.10
CA ILE A 68 -13.83 -12.60 -3.51
C ILE A 68 -14.89 -13.08 -2.50
N ARG A 69 -15.13 -14.38 -2.41
CA ARG A 69 -16.02 -14.94 -1.37
C ARG A 69 -15.34 -15.02 0.00
N ALA A 70 -14.01 -14.89 0.06
CA ALA A 70 -13.27 -14.82 1.30
C ALA A 70 -13.43 -13.44 1.95
N LYS A 71 -13.12 -13.34 3.24
CA LYS A 71 -13.03 -12.06 3.92
C LYS A 71 -11.91 -11.21 3.29
N ALA A 72 -12.18 -9.93 3.05
CA ALA A 72 -11.15 -9.00 2.59
C ALA A 72 -9.99 -8.95 3.59
N ILE A 73 -8.77 -9.01 3.09
CA ILE A 73 -7.51 -8.93 3.87
C ILE A 73 -6.96 -7.51 3.95
N GLY A 74 -7.48 -6.61 3.13
CA GLY A 74 -7.01 -5.24 3.05
C GLY A 74 -7.82 -4.43 2.05
N ARG A 75 -7.30 -3.25 1.74
CA ARG A 75 -7.86 -2.34 0.75
C ARG A 75 -6.73 -1.64 0.00
N ALA A 76 -7.03 -1.09 -1.17
CA ALA A 76 -6.14 -0.14 -1.82
C ALA A 76 -6.90 1.12 -2.25
N THR A 77 -6.15 2.20 -2.34
CA THR A 77 -6.58 3.45 -2.99
C THR A 77 -5.65 3.71 -4.16
N MET A 78 -6.18 4.01 -5.31
CA MET A 78 -5.43 4.37 -6.51
C MET A 78 -5.96 5.69 -7.05
N THR A 79 -5.05 6.59 -7.39
CA THR A 79 -5.34 7.86 -8.04
C THR A 79 -4.64 7.86 -9.39
N CYS A 80 -5.40 8.13 -10.45
CA CYS A 80 -4.92 8.14 -11.81
C CYS A 80 -5.25 9.49 -12.46
N THR A 81 -4.27 10.12 -13.09
CA THR A 81 -4.43 11.35 -13.87
C THR A 81 -4.26 11.05 -15.34
N ALA A 82 -5.19 11.46 -16.18
CA ALA A 82 -5.08 11.33 -17.62
C ALA A 82 -3.89 12.16 -18.15
N VAL A 83 -2.95 11.50 -18.84
CA VAL A 83 -1.73 12.14 -19.38
C VAL A 83 -1.69 12.16 -20.91
N GLY A 84 -2.74 11.68 -21.55
CA GLY A 84 -2.90 11.64 -23.01
C GLY A 84 -4.17 10.93 -23.42
N ALA A 85 -4.31 10.66 -24.71
CA ALA A 85 -5.52 10.06 -25.28
C ALA A 85 -5.88 8.68 -24.69
N SER A 86 -4.89 7.91 -24.28
CA SER A 86 -5.09 6.53 -23.77
C SER A 86 -4.32 6.20 -22.50
N GLY A 87 -3.45 7.08 -22.01
CA GLY A 87 -2.59 6.83 -20.86
C GLY A 87 -3.06 7.56 -19.61
N GLN A 88 -2.92 6.90 -18.46
CA GLN A 88 -3.12 7.50 -17.14
C GLN A 88 -1.90 7.27 -16.28
N SER A 89 -1.37 8.33 -15.65
CA SER A 89 -0.34 8.24 -14.62
C SER A 89 -1.01 7.91 -13.30
N CYS A 90 -0.68 6.76 -12.72
CA CYS A 90 -1.34 6.24 -11.54
C CYS A 90 -0.37 6.08 -10.38
N THR A 91 -0.85 6.38 -9.18
CA THR A 91 -0.21 6.04 -7.91
C THR A 91 -1.21 5.27 -7.04
N ALA A 92 -0.78 4.14 -6.48
CA ALA A 92 -1.63 3.35 -5.61
C ALA A 92 -0.95 2.96 -4.31
N THR A 93 -1.73 2.90 -3.23
CA THR A 93 -1.31 2.40 -1.93
C THR A 93 -2.16 1.20 -1.54
N TYR A 94 -1.50 0.06 -1.33
CA TYR A 94 -2.11 -1.21 -0.94
C TYR A 94 -1.90 -1.44 0.55
N PHE A 95 -2.96 -1.31 1.35
CA PHE A 95 -2.95 -1.53 2.79
C PHE A 95 -3.18 -3.01 3.08
N LEU A 96 -2.13 -3.70 3.50
CA LEU A 96 -2.11 -5.13 3.84
C LEU A 96 -1.94 -5.32 5.35
N PRO A 97 -2.22 -6.51 5.91
CA PRO A 97 -2.16 -6.73 7.37
C PRO A 97 -0.82 -6.43 8.04
N LYS A 98 0.29 -6.49 7.28
CA LYS A 98 1.65 -6.30 7.81
C LYS A 98 2.31 -4.98 7.37
N GLY A 99 1.56 -4.08 6.76
CA GLY A 99 2.06 -2.80 6.28
C GLY A 99 1.44 -2.38 4.95
N ALA A 100 1.98 -1.36 4.31
CA ALA A 100 1.50 -0.87 3.02
C ALA A 100 2.58 -1.02 1.95
N ILE A 101 2.14 -1.21 0.69
CA ILE A 101 2.99 -1.18 -0.51
C ILE A 101 2.51 -0.01 -1.37
N VAL A 102 3.44 0.78 -1.88
CA VAL A 102 3.16 1.90 -2.78
C VAL A 102 3.66 1.57 -4.18
N THR A 103 2.81 1.80 -5.17
CA THR A 103 3.16 1.59 -6.59
C THR A 103 2.91 2.85 -7.41
N GLN A 104 3.65 2.98 -8.51
CA GLN A 104 3.52 4.10 -9.44
C GLN A 104 3.83 3.68 -10.86
N GLY A 105 3.16 4.26 -11.84
CA GLY A 105 3.45 4.06 -13.26
C GLY A 105 2.36 4.59 -14.17
N VAL A 106 2.50 4.30 -15.46
CA VAL A 106 1.53 4.68 -16.49
C VAL A 106 0.75 3.45 -16.94
N ILE A 107 -0.56 3.55 -16.91
CA ILE A 107 -1.49 2.52 -17.38
C ILE A 107 -1.97 2.89 -18.77
N ASN A 108 -1.66 2.05 -19.76
CA ASN A 108 -2.08 2.21 -21.16
C ASN A 108 -3.03 1.09 -21.62
N SER A 109 -3.26 0.07 -20.78
CA SER A 109 -4.11 -1.07 -21.09
C SER A 109 -4.99 -1.40 -19.91
N ARG A 110 -6.24 -1.82 -20.20
CA ARG A 110 -7.20 -2.26 -19.17
C ARG A 110 -7.07 -3.76 -18.84
N PHE A 111 -6.32 -4.53 -19.62
CA PHE A 111 -6.29 -5.99 -19.49
C PHE A 111 -5.09 -6.49 -18.74
N ILE A 112 -3.94 -5.90 -19.02
CA ILE A 112 -2.68 -6.18 -18.36
C ILE A 112 -1.85 -4.90 -18.31
N TYR A 113 -1.28 -4.61 -17.16
CA TYR A 113 -0.35 -3.50 -16.99
C TYR A 113 0.61 -3.79 -15.84
N GLU A 114 1.69 -3.03 -15.81
CA GLU A 114 2.69 -3.10 -14.76
C GLU A 114 2.91 -1.73 -14.13
N LEU A 115 3.09 -1.74 -12.80
CA LEU A 115 3.47 -0.58 -12.01
C LEU A 115 4.75 -0.89 -11.24
N ALA A 116 5.63 0.09 -11.12
CA ALA A 116 6.80 -0.02 -10.25
C ALA A 116 6.36 -0.02 -8.79
N VAL A 117 6.90 -0.92 -7.97
CA VAL A 117 6.84 -0.83 -6.52
C VAL A 117 7.91 0.15 -6.07
N VAL A 118 7.49 1.30 -5.56
CA VAL A 118 8.38 2.41 -5.19
C VAL A 118 8.70 2.46 -3.70
N GLY A 119 8.06 1.64 -2.89
CA GLY A 119 8.31 1.53 -1.45
C GLY A 119 7.14 0.95 -0.69
N GLY A 120 7.22 1.06 0.64
CA GLY A 120 6.16 0.61 1.53
C GLY A 120 6.43 0.97 2.98
N THR A 121 5.63 0.41 3.89
CA THR A 121 5.74 0.57 5.34
C THR A 121 5.64 -0.78 6.05
N GLY A 122 5.99 -0.82 7.34
CA GLY A 122 5.96 -2.05 8.12
C GLY A 122 6.86 -3.13 7.53
N LEU A 123 6.34 -4.34 7.33
CA LEU A 123 7.07 -5.45 6.69
C LEU A 123 7.62 -5.07 5.30
N TYR A 124 7.00 -4.12 4.63
CA TYR A 124 7.34 -3.69 3.26
C TYR A 124 8.18 -2.41 3.21
N GLY A 125 8.83 -2.01 4.31
CA GLY A 125 9.53 -0.73 4.47
C GLY A 125 10.60 -0.42 3.41
N ASN A 126 11.34 -1.44 2.95
CA ASN A 126 12.47 -1.28 2.02
C ASN A 126 12.22 -1.90 0.64
N VAL A 127 10.98 -2.34 0.35
CA VAL A 127 10.72 -3.08 -0.89
C VAL A 127 10.76 -2.18 -2.12
N ARG A 128 11.21 -2.80 -3.21
CA ARG A 128 11.13 -2.35 -4.60
C ARG A 128 10.59 -3.50 -5.44
N GLY A 129 10.36 -3.28 -6.71
CA GLY A 129 9.99 -4.36 -7.62
C GLY A 129 8.89 -3.95 -8.57
N THR A 130 8.05 -4.91 -8.93
CA THR A 130 7.00 -4.75 -9.93
C THR A 130 5.67 -5.28 -9.39
N LEU A 131 4.59 -4.58 -9.68
CA LEU A 131 3.24 -5.08 -9.62
C LEU A 131 2.75 -5.34 -11.04
N THR A 132 2.45 -6.60 -11.36
CA THR A 132 1.71 -6.96 -12.58
C THR A 132 0.24 -7.10 -12.22
N VAL A 133 -0.62 -6.41 -12.94
CA VAL A 133 -2.08 -6.48 -12.82
C VAL A 133 -2.65 -7.12 -14.07
N THR A 134 -3.54 -8.08 -13.87
CA THR A 134 -4.23 -8.78 -14.98
C THR A 134 -5.72 -8.82 -14.68
N SER A 135 -6.53 -8.28 -15.57
CA SER A 135 -7.99 -8.39 -15.49
C SER A 135 -8.43 -9.84 -15.64
N LEU A 136 -9.19 -10.34 -14.69
CA LEU A 136 -9.67 -11.73 -14.68
C LEU A 136 -10.85 -11.95 -15.62
N ASN A 137 -11.55 -10.90 -15.98
CA ASN A 137 -12.71 -10.97 -16.86
C ASN A 137 -12.94 -9.62 -17.54
N ARG A 138 -13.41 -9.62 -18.78
CA ARG A 138 -13.73 -8.40 -19.53
C ARG A 138 -14.92 -7.61 -18.97
N THR A 139 -15.77 -8.26 -18.19
CA THR A 139 -17.02 -7.70 -17.66
C THR A 139 -17.01 -7.46 -16.16
N SER A 140 -15.98 -7.88 -15.44
CA SER A 140 -15.86 -7.70 -13.99
C SER A 140 -14.73 -6.74 -13.63
N SER A 141 -14.94 -5.96 -12.58
CA SER A 141 -13.91 -5.13 -11.95
C SER A 141 -12.94 -5.93 -11.07
N ARG A 142 -12.64 -7.17 -11.48
CA ARG A 142 -11.77 -8.10 -10.73
C ARG A 142 -10.43 -8.22 -11.40
N GLU A 143 -9.38 -8.09 -10.62
CA GLU A 143 -8.01 -8.19 -11.12
C GLU A 143 -7.19 -9.15 -10.28
N LEU A 144 -6.21 -9.79 -10.92
CA LEU A 144 -5.14 -10.53 -10.26
C LEU A 144 -3.95 -9.59 -10.13
N LEU A 145 -3.50 -9.40 -8.91
CA LEU A 145 -2.35 -8.59 -8.56
C LEU A 145 -1.20 -9.50 -8.16
N VAL A 146 -0.08 -9.38 -8.86
CA VAL A 146 1.16 -10.13 -8.58
C VAL A 146 2.28 -9.15 -8.30
N PHE A 147 2.60 -8.98 -7.03
CA PHE A 147 3.77 -8.22 -6.59
C PHE A 147 5.00 -9.13 -6.63
N ARG A 148 6.04 -8.72 -7.34
CA ARG A 148 7.39 -9.29 -7.28
C ARG A 148 8.28 -8.30 -6.57
N LEU A 149 8.64 -8.60 -5.32
CA LEU A 149 9.34 -7.70 -4.41
C LEU A 149 10.82 -8.09 -4.33
N SER A 150 11.68 -7.09 -4.37
CA SER A 150 13.09 -7.12 -3.97
C SER A 150 13.32 -6.19 -2.78
N VAL A 151 14.40 -6.38 -2.05
CA VAL A 151 14.83 -5.60 -0.89
C VAL A 151 16.24 -5.08 -1.10
#